data_0bcb436c83c210aa4fcc7a3753968ce6
#
_entry.id   0bcb436c83c210aa4fcc7a3753968ce6
#
_cell.length_a   1.000
_cell.length_b   1.000
_cell.length_c   1.000
_cell.angle_alpha   90.00
_cell.angle_beta   90.00
_cell.angle_gamma   90.00
#
_symmetry.space_group_name_H-M   'P 1'
#
loop_
_entity.id
_entity.type
_entity.pdbx_description
1 polymer ?
#
loop_
_entity_poly.entity_id
_entity_poly.type
_entity_poly.pdbx_seq_one_letter_code
_entity_poly.pdbx_strand_id
1 'polypeptide(L)'
;MSLSLLKPLNAVLLTVATVSFLSIAPVALAGPGQPGHSHSHGEYSAGQPGDPKKPARIVLVTMRETDDGKMIYVPNKVDVKRGEQVRFIVTNAGAIPHEFTLASVEDNLRHAEEMKKNPEMEHDDPNSKTIQPKKKAEIVWRFSKAGTFEFACLIPGHREAGMIGTVGVK
;
A
#
# COMPACT_ATOMS: atom_id res chain seq x y z
N MET A 1 90.46 -37.98 -8.42
CA MET A 1 89.68 -39.09 -7.82
C MET A 1 89.12 -38.55 -6.55
N SER A 2 87.82 -38.16 -6.52
CA SER A 2 87.17 -37.61 -5.34
C SER A 2 85.78 -38.20 -5.25
N LEU A 3 85.58 -39.00 -4.20
CA LEU A 3 84.29 -39.65 -3.88
C LEU A 3 83.32 -38.60 -3.26
N SER A 4 82.22 -38.37 -3.91
CA SER A 4 81.14 -37.56 -3.32
C SER A 4 80.22 -38.49 -2.52
N LEU A 5 80.11 -38.21 -1.23
CA LEU A 5 79.14 -38.83 -0.30
C LEU A 5 77.74 -38.28 -0.54
N LEU A 6 76.83 -39.17 -0.87
CA LEU A 6 75.40 -38.86 -0.84
C LEU A 6 74.86 -38.87 0.61
N LYS A 7 74.26 -37.79 1.04
CA LYS A 7 73.49 -37.72 2.29
C LYS A 7 72.04 -38.18 2.05
N PRO A 8 71.45 -38.94 2.97
CA PRO A 8 70.07 -39.36 2.84
C PRO A 8 69.13 -38.17 3.15
N LEU A 9 68.10 -38.00 2.33
CA LEU A 9 67.02 -37.05 2.51
C LEU A 9 66.01 -37.65 3.50
N ASN A 10 65.88 -37.04 4.68
CA ASN A 10 64.81 -37.38 5.63
C ASN A 10 63.44 -36.81 5.11
N ALA A 11 62.58 -37.71 4.73
CA ALA A 11 61.19 -37.36 4.41
C ALA A 11 60.40 -37.12 5.72
N VAL A 12 60.11 -35.90 5.96
CA VAL A 12 59.14 -35.51 7.06
C VAL A 12 57.75 -35.69 6.50
N LEU A 13 57.03 -36.70 6.98
CA LEU A 13 55.58 -36.84 6.71
C LEU A 13 54.83 -35.76 7.48
N LEU A 14 54.30 -34.80 6.74
CA LEU A 14 53.39 -33.78 7.28
C LEU A 14 51.97 -34.34 7.23
N THR A 15 51.43 -34.78 8.36
CA THR A 15 50.04 -35.18 8.50
C THR A 15 49.18 -33.91 8.55
N VAL A 16 48.49 -33.63 7.45
CA VAL A 16 47.48 -32.57 7.40
C VAL A 16 46.22 -33.09 8.08
N ALA A 17 45.94 -32.62 9.27
CA ALA A 17 44.66 -32.83 9.94
C ALA A 17 43.61 -31.90 9.29
N THR A 18 42.72 -32.47 8.50
CA THR A 18 41.55 -31.73 7.98
C THR A 18 40.54 -31.52 9.07
N VAL A 19 40.50 -30.31 9.62
CA VAL A 19 39.44 -29.89 10.51
C VAL A 19 38.23 -29.52 9.65
N SER A 20 37.24 -30.40 9.60
CA SER A 20 35.94 -30.12 8.97
C SER A 20 35.19 -29.12 9.85
N PHE A 21 35.15 -27.84 9.44
CA PHE A 21 34.22 -26.87 10.00
C PHE A 21 32.82 -27.19 9.51
N LEU A 22 32.02 -27.75 10.42
CA LEU A 22 30.57 -27.87 10.24
C LEU A 22 29.98 -26.46 10.29
N SER A 23 29.74 -25.87 9.12
CA SER A 23 29.07 -24.57 9.03
C SER A 23 27.62 -24.73 9.47
N ILE A 24 27.31 -24.36 10.70
CA ILE A 24 25.95 -24.20 11.17
C ILE A 24 25.46 -22.87 10.56
N ALA A 25 24.69 -22.97 9.46
CA ALA A 25 23.98 -21.83 8.93
C ALA A 25 22.97 -21.35 10.00
N PRO A 26 22.93 -20.05 10.35
CA PRO A 26 21.88 -19.55 11.20
C PRO A 26 20.54 -19.76 10.49
N VAL A 27 19.66 -20.58 11.07
CA VAL A 27 18.26 -20.62 10.71
C VAL A 27 17.71 -19.23 11.06
N ALA A 28 17.50 -18.40 10.04
CA ALA A 28 16.72 -17.20 10.22
C ALA A 28 15.31 -17.65 10.64
N LEU A 29 14.99 -17.55 11.92
CA LEU A 29 13.61 -17.55 12.37
C LEU A 29 12.98 -16.33 11.66
N ALA A 30 12.20 -16.60 10.61
CA ALA A 30 11.22 -15.64 10.16
C ALA A 30 10.34 -15.34 11.38
N GLY A 31 10.53 -14.18 11.98
CA GLY A 31 9.64 -13.70 13.03
C GLY A 31 8.21 -13.77 12.48
N PRO A 32 7.20 -14.01 13.32
CA PRO A 32 5.82 -13.93 12.87
C PRO A 32 5.66 -12.55 12.21
N GLY A 33 5.34 -12.56 10.91
CA GLY A 33 5.04 -11.33 10.18
C GLY A 33 4.06 -10.55 11.03
N GLN A 34 4.36 -9.28 11.24
CA GLN A 34 3.46 -8.39 11.96
C GLN A 34 2.08 -8.60 11.34
N PRO A 35 1.02 -8.89 12.14
CA PRO A 35 -0.30 -9.07 11.57
C PRO A 35 -0.58 -7.79 10.81
N GLY A 36 -0.64 -7.86 9.47
CA GLY A 36 -1.22 -6.81 8.69
C GLY A 36 -2.57 -6.55 9.36
N HIS A 37 -2.89 -5.31 9.65
CA HIS A 37 -4.18 -4.95 10.22
C HIS A 37 -5.24 -5.46 9.26
N SER A 38 -5.61 -6.74 9.43
CA SER A 38 -6.78 -7.32 8.83
C SER A 38 -7.92 -6.57 9.49
N HIS A 39 -8.32 -5.47 8.86
CA HIS A 39 -9.64 -4.94 9.10
C HIS A 39 -10.54 -6.13 8.86
N SER A 40 -11.13 -6.66 9.96
CA SER A 40 -12.16 -7.68 9.87
C SER A 40 -13.04 -7.25 8.71
N HIS A 41 -13.35 -8.16 7.79
CA HIS A 41 -14.25 -7.91 6.66
C HIS A 41 -15.67 -7.56 7.16
N GLY A 42 -15.72 -6.64 8.13
CA GLY A 42 -16.90 -5.93 8.57
C GLY A 42 -17.38 -5.10 7.39
N GLU A 43 -18.67 -5.05 7.25
CA GLU A 43 -19.37 -4.35 6.18
C GLU A 43 -18.85 -2.92 6.03
N TYR A 44 -18.25 -2.59 4.88
CA TYR A 44 -17.83 -1.22 4.58
C TYR A 44 -19.01 -0.27 4.64
N SER A 45 -18.83 0.91 5.22
CA SER A 45 -19.91 1.89 5.39
C SER A 45 -20.52 2.35 4.06
N ALA A 46 -19.69 2.55 3.03
CA ALA A 46 -20.12 3.06 1.73
C ALA A 46 -20.66 1.99 0.76
N GLY A 47 -20.73 0.71 1.15
CA GLY A 47 -21.15 -0.38 0.28
C GLY A 47 -20.18 -1.56 0.34
N GLN A 48 -19.76 -2.05 -0.82
CA GLN A 48 -18.89 -3.23 -0.89
C GLN A 48 -18.00 -3.20 -2.14
N PRO A 49 -16.87 -3.94 -2.16
CA PRO A 49 -16.08 -4.12 -3.36
C PRO A 49 -16.94 -4.62 -4.52
N GLY A 50 -16.74 -4.02 -5.69
CA GLY A 50 -17.42 -4.41 -6.92
C GLY A 50 -16.73 -5.59 -7.60
N ASP A 51 -17.42 -6.18 -8.57
CA ASP A 51 -16.84 -7.22 -9.43
C ASP A 51 -16.19 -6.57 -10.66
N PRO A 52 -14.86 -6.64 -10.81
CA PRO A 52 -14.15 -5.99 -11.93
C PRO A 52 -14.52 -6.56 -13.30
N LYS A 53 -15.14 -7.74 -13.35
CA LYS A 53 -15.60 -8.40 -14.59
C LYS A 53 -16.99 -7.96 -15.01
N LYS A 54 -17.74 -7.27 -14.16
CA LYS A 54 -19.07 -6.76 -14.46
C LYS A 54 -19.04 -5.34 -15.00
N PRO A 55 -20.03 -4.93 -15.80
CA PRO A 55 -20.17 -3.56 -16.25
C PRO A 55 -20.21 -2.58 -15.06
N ALA A 56 -19.51 -1.47 -15.21
CA ALA A 56 -19.47 -0.41 -14.22
C ALA A 56 -19.44 0.96 -14.92
N ARG A 57 -20.07 1.95 -14.33
CA ARG A 57 -19.91 3.33 -14.80
C ARG A 57 -18.51 3.82 -14.44
N ILE A 58 -17.79 4.33 -15.41
CA ILE A 58 -16.45 4.89 -15.20
C ILE A 58 -16.57 6.31 -14.67
N VAL A 59 -15.86 6.60 -13.60
CA VAL A 59 -15.67 7.94 -13.04
C VAL A 59 -14.17 8.23 -12.98
N LEU A 60 -13.74 9.23 -13.73
CA LEU A 60 -12.35 9.69 -13.72
C LEU A 60 -12.20 10.72 -12.60
N VAL A 61 -11.23 10.52 -11.72
CA VAL A 61 -10.92 11.46 -10.65
C VAL A 61 -9.44 11.84 -10.74
N THR A 62 -9.15 13.12 -10.69
CA THR A 62 -7.77 13.63 -10.64
C THR A 62 -7.51 14.20 -9.24
N MET A 63 -6.37 13.85 -8.68
CA MET A 63 -5.80 14.39 -7.45
C MET A 63 -4.66 15.34 -7.78
N ARG A 64 -4.59 16.47 -7.12
CA ARG A 64 -3.50 17.42 -7.29
C ARG A 64 -3.45 18.48 -6.20
N GLU A 65 -2.29 19.08 -6.04
CA GLU A 65 -2.11 20.34 -5.34
C GLU A 65 -2.51 21.51 -6.25
N THR A 66 -2.84 22.64 -5.63
CA THR A 66 -3.09 23.92 -6.30
C THR A 66 -2.04 24.96 -5.88
N ASP A 67 -1.88 26.01 -6.66
CA ASP A 67 -0.88 27.05 -6.42
C ASP A 67 -1.13 27.83 -5.10
N ASP A 68 -2.37 27.83 -4.58
CA ASP A 68 -2.74 28.40 -3.30
C ASP A 68 -2.60 27.42 -2.11
N GLY A 69 -1.93 26.30 -2.33
CA GLY A 69 -1.60 25.32 -1.28
C GLY A 69 -2.74 24.37 -0.89
N LYS A 70 -3.87 24.40 -1.59
CA LYS A 70 -4.93 23.41 -1.39
C LYS A 70 -4.60 22.09 -2.06
N MET A 71 -5.23 21.03 -1.60
CA MET A 71 -5.18 19.70 -2.19
C MET A 71 -6.60 19.30 -2.57
N ILE A 72 -6.81 18.88 -3.81
CA ILE A 72 -8.15 18.70 -4.35
C ILE A 72 -8.34 17.43 -5.15
N TYR A 73 -9.58 16.94 -5.19
CA TYR A 73 -10.09 16.01 -6.18
C TYR A 73 -10.87 16.74 -7.27
N VAL A 74 -10.74 16.30 -8.50
CA VAL A 74 -11.54 16.82 -9.62
C VAL A 74 -12.12 15.64 -10.41
N PRO A 75 -13.44 15.44 -10.44
CA PRO A 75 -14.46 16.17 -9.65
C PRO A 75 -14.37 15.83 -8.15
N ASN A 76 -14.87 16.71 -7.31
CA ASN A 76 -15.01 16.48 -5.87
C ASN A 76 -16.44 16.08 -5.46
N LYS A 77 -17.33 15.86 -6.42
CA LYS A 77 -18.70 15.39 -6.19
C LYS A 77 -19.11 14.38 -7.26
N VAL A 78 -19.69 13.27 -6.81
CA VAL A 78 -20.19 12.19 -7.67
C VAL A 78 -21.58 11.79 -7.17
N ASP A 79 -22.59 11.81 -8.05
CA ASP A 79 -23.91 11.26 -7.76
C ASP A 79 -24.01 9.84 -8.33
N VAL A 80 -24.57 8.92 -7.54
CA VAL A 80 -24.64 7.47 -7.83
C VAL A 80 -26.04 6.94 -7.48
N LYS A 81 -26.53 5.97 -8.23
CA LYS A 81 -27.76 5.24 -7.89
C LYS A 81 -27.47 4.13 -6.90
N ARG A 82 -28.39 3.88 -5.94
CA ARG A 82 -28.27 2.72 -5.06
C ARG A 82 -28.24 1.43 -5.88
N GLY A 83 -27.31 0.54 -5.57
CA GLY A 83 -27.05 -0.70 -6.31
C GLY A 83 -26.11 -0.54 -7.51
N GLU A 84 -25.79 0.68 -7.91
CA GLU A 84 -24.88 0.96 -9.03
C GLU A 84 -23.44 0.51 -8.69
N GLN A 85 -22.76 -0.05 -9.69
CA GLN A 85 -21.34 -0.31 -9.64
C GLN A 85 -20.58 0.80 -10.38
N VAL A 86 -19.62 1.39 -9.71
CA VAL A 86 -18.76 2.45 -10.23
C VAL A 86 -17.32 1.98 -10.26
N ARG A 87 -16.63 2.29 -11.33
CA ARG A 87 -15.19 2.12 -11.50
C ARG A 87 -14.53 3.49 -11.43
N PHE A 88 -13.95 3.82 -10.30
CA PHE A 88 -13.12 5.00 -10.17
C PHE A 88 -11.75 4.74 -10.77
N ILE A 89 -11.34 5.56 -11.72
CA ILE A 89 -9.97 5.63 -12.22
C ILE A 89 -9.38 6.90 -11.65
N VAL A 90 -8.55 6.74 -10.63
CA VAL A 90 -7.99 7.85 -9.87
C VAL A 90 -6.56 8.11 -10.33
N THR A 91 -6.28 9.33 -10.78
CA THR A 91 -4.95 9.74 -11.26
C THR A 91 -4.37 10.77 -10.30
N ASN A 92 -3.19 10.52 -9.79
CA ASN A 92 -2.42 11.51 -9.08
C ASN A 92 -1.62 12.37 -10.09
N ALA A 93 -2.12 13.56 -10.40
CA ALA A 93 -1.44 14.55 -11.25
C ALA A 93 -0.48 15.45 -10.44
N GLY A 94 -0.51 15.34 -9.12
CA GLY A 94 0.30 16.11 -8.18
C GLY A 94 1.77 15.73 -8.14
N ALA A 95 2.50 16.33 -7.21
CA ALA A 95 3.93 16.15 -7.00
C ALA A 95 4.25 15.27 -5.78
N ILE A 96 3.26 15.03 -4.90
CA ILE A 96 3.41 14.20 -3.70
C ILE A 96 2.45 13.02 -3.71
N PRO A 97 2.66 11.99 -2.88
CA PRO A 97 1.71 10.89 -2.73
C PRO A 97 0.36 11.39 -2.20
N HIS A 98 -0.73 10.80 -2.69
CA HIS A 98 -2.09 11.04 -2.23
C HIS A 98 -2.83 9.73 -2.04
N GLU A 99 -3.90 9.77 -1.24
CA GLU A 99 -4.79 8.65 -1.06
C GLU A 99 -6.18 8.94 -1.65
N PHE A 100 -6.88 7.87 -1.98
CA PHE A 100 -8.30 7.88 -2.25
C PHE A 100 -8.94 6.82 -1.36
N THR A 101 -9.54 7.25 -0.25
CA THR A 101 -10.21 6.37 0.72
C THR A 101 -11.70 6.67 0.75
N LEU A 102 -12.51 5.68 0.32
CA LEU A 102 -13.97 5.78 0.21
C LEU A 102 -14.66 5.15 1.43
N ALA A 103 -15.32 5.96 2.25
CA ALA A 103 -16.05 5.50 3.43
C ALA A 103 -17.14 6.49 3.87
N SER A 104 -17.76 6.25 5.03
CA SER A 104 -18.53 7.30 5.74
C SER A 104 -17.59 8.39 6.24
N VAL A 105 -18.12 9.57 6.49
CA VAL A 105 -17.33 10.66 7.10
C VAL A 105 -16.77 10.23 8.46
N GLU A 106 -17.56 9.50 9.26
CA GLU A 106 -17.16 9.01 10.58
C GLU A 106 -15.97 8.02 10.48
N ASP A 107 -16.05 7.07 9.55
CA ASP A 107 -14.97 6.09 9.36
C ASP A 107 -13.68 6.76 8.87
N ASN A 108 -13.79 7.71 7.92
CA ASN A 108 -12.63 8.46 7.44
C ASN A 108 -12.00 9.30 8.56
N LEU A 109 -12.78 9.93 9.42
CA LEU A 109 -12.26 10.69 10.55
C LEU A 109 -11.56 9.78 11.56
N ARG A 110 -12.15 8.63 11.89
CA ARG A 110 -11.50 7.64 12.76
C ARG A 110 -10.18 7.16 12.17
N HIS A 111 -10.17 6.81 10.89
CA HIS A 111 -8.97 6.33 10.20
C HIS A 111 -7.90 7.43 10.07
N ALA A 112 -8.28 8.69 9.88
CA ALA A 112 -7.34 9.81 9.88
C ALA A 112 -6.58 9.95 11.22
N GLU A 113 -7.23 9.64 12.36
CA GLU A 113 -6.56 9.62 13.65
C GLU A 113 -5.57 8.43 13.79
N GLU A 114 -5.84 7.31 13.13
CA GLU A 114 -4.90 6.18 13.04
C GLU A 114 -3.70 6.53 12.18
N MET A 115 -3.90 7.20 11.05
CA MET A 115 -2.84 7.68 10.15
C MET A 115 -1.91 8.68 10.85
N LYS A 116 -2.41 9.54 11.74
CA LYS A 116 -1.56 10.45 12.55
C LYS A 116 -0.58 9.69 13.43
N LYS A 117 -0.93 8.49 13.88
CA LYS A 117 -0.07 7.63 14.72
C LYS A 117 0.90 6.80 13.88
N ASN A 118 0.55 6.53 12.62
CA ASN A 118 1.29 5.69 11.69
C ASN A 118 1.38 6.38 10.33
N PRO A 119 2.11 7.48 10.18
CA PRO A 119 2.10 8.32 8.98
C PRO A 119 2.68 7.64 7.74
N GLU A 120 3.46 6.57 7.92
CA GLU A 120 4.03 5.77 6.83
C GLU A 120 3.10 4.62 6.36
N MET A 121 1.87 4.56 6.87
CA MET A 121 0.91 3.53 6.46
C MET A 121 0.48 3.77 5.00
N GLU A 122 0.69 2.79 4.17
CA GLU A 122 0.20 2.79 2.78
C GLU A 122 -1.00 1.86 2.65
N HIS A 123 -1.92 2.21 1.76
CA HIS A 123 -3.16 1.47 1.55
C HIS A 123 -3.23 0.84 0.16
N ASP A 124 -3.57 -0.44 0.15
CA ASP A 124 -3.97 -1.21 -1.03
C ASP A 124 -5.26 -2.01 -0.77
N ASP A 125 -6.15 -1.42 0.01
CA ASP A 125 -7.46 -1.98 0.35
C ASP A 125 -8.47 -1.81 -0.79
N PRO A 126 -9.55 -2.59 -0.82
CA PRO A 126 -10.58 -2.46 -1.85
C PRO A 126 -11.21 -1.07 -1.96
N ASN A 127 -11.32 -0.33 -0.85
CA ASN A 127 -11.87 1.02 -0.77
C ASN A 127 -10.83 2.11 -0.57
N SER A 128 -9.55 1.77 -0.47
CA SER A 128 -8.47 2.73 -0.19
C SER A 128 -7.21 2.40 -0.98
N LYS A 129 -6.62 3.42 -1.64
CA LYS A 129 -5.39 3.29 -2.42
C LYS A 129 -4.49 4.49 -2.16
N THR A 130 -3.23 4.20 -1.81
CA THR A 130 -2.15 5.20 -1.85
C THR A 130 -1.61 5.26 -3.28
N ILE A 131 -1.59 6.45 -3.88
CA ILE A 131 -1.23 6.65 -5.28
C ILE A 131 -0.05 7.60 -5.38
N GLN A 132 1.07 7.08 -5.84
CA GLN A 132 2.31 7.84 -6.01
C GLN A 132 2.17 8.92 -7.09
N PRO A 133 3.00 9.98 -7.08
CA PRO A 133 2.98 11.05 -8.07
C PRO A 133 2.99 10.50 -9.51
N LYS A 134 2.13 11.07 -10.37
CA LYS A 134 1.99 10.72 -11.80
C LYS A 134 1.54 9.26 -12.05
N LYS A 135 1.09 8.56 -11.01
CA LYS A 135 0.51 7.22 -11.13
C LYS A 135 -1.01 7.28 -11.07
N LYS A 136 -1.63 6.16 -11.34
CA LYS A 136 -3.08 5.97 -11.25
C LYS A 136 -3.40 4.63 -10.59
N ALA A 137 -4.55 4.57 -9.95
CA ALA A 137 -5.13 3.35 -9.40
C ALA A 137 -6.60 3.22 -9.79
N GLU A 138 -7.14 2.05 -9.56
CA GLU A 138 -8.53 1.71 -9.82
C GLU A 138 -9.20 1.20 -8.55
N ILE A 139 -10.42 1.67 -8.30
CA ILE A 139 -11.32 1.16 -7.29
C ILE A 139 -12.65 0.81 -7.96
N VAL A 140 -13.05 -0.46 -7.89
CA VAL A 140 -14.37 -0.91 -8.36
C VAL A 140 -15.26 -1.07 -7.15
N TRP A 141 -16.33 -0.28 -7.08
CA TRP A 141 -17.18 -0.20 -5.90
C TRP A 141 -18.65 -0.31 -6.23
N ARG A 142 -19.40 -1.09 -5.42
CA ARG A 142 -20.85 -1.20 -5.51
C ARG A 142 -21.50 -0.49 -4.33
N PHE A 143 -22.28 0.53 -4.64
CA PHE A 143 -23.00 1.32 -3.63
C PHE A 143 -24.32 0.64 -3.25
N SER A 144 -24.33 -0.11 -2.16
CA SER A 144 -25.51 -0.87 -1.70
C SER A 144 -26.42 -0.07 -0.78
N LYS A 145 -25.93 1.01 -0.20
CA LYS A 145 -26.66 1.86 0.77
C LYS A 145 -26.89 3.25 0.19
N ALA A 146 -28.11 3.81 0.39
CA ALA A 146 -28.36 5.22 0.12
C ALA A 146 -27.73 6.09 1.20
N GLY A 147 -27.35 7.31 0.86
CA GLY A 147 -26.73 8.25 1.80
C GLY A 147 -25.65 9.09 1.15
N THR A 148 -24.93 9.84 1.97
CA THR A 148 -23.78 10.63 1.57
C THR A 148 -22.53 9.99 2.15
N PHE A 149 -21.58 9.69 1.28
CA PHE A 149 -20.27 9.12 1.62
C PHE A 149 -19.18 10.09 1.21
N GLU A 150 -17.98 9.86 1.70
CA GLU A 150 -16.82 10.71 1.44
C GLU A 150 -15.71 9.88 0.78
N PHE A 151 -15.02 10.47 -0.18
CA PHE A 151 -13.66 10.03 -0.52
C PHE A 151 -12.69 11.12 -0.09
N ALA A 152 -11.63 10.72 0.61
CA ALA A 152 -10.69 11.64 1.22
C ALA A 152 -9.25 11.13 1.12
N CYS A 153 -8.29 12.05 1.17
CA CYS A 153 -6.90 11.74 1.46
C CYS A 153 -6.69 11.83 2.97
N LEU A 154 -6.26 10.74 3.58
CA LEU A 154 -6.11 10.66 5.03
C LEU A 154 -4.65 10.80 5.50
N ILE A 155 -3.72 11.04 4.57
CA ILE A 155 -2.37 11.47 4.90
C ILE A 155 -2.48 12.74 5.76
N PRO A 156 -1.77 12.80 6.91
CA PRO A 156 -1.87 13.93 7.83
C PRO A 156 -1.68 15.29 7.14
N GLY A 157 -2.61 16.22 7.37
CA GLY A 157 -2.61 17.54 6.77
C GLY A 157 -3.33 17.67 5.41
N HIS A 158 -3.49 16.57 4.65
CA HIS A 158 -4.07 16.65 3.30
C HIS A 158 -5.60 16.87 3.32
N ARG A 159 -6.29 16.20 4.23
CA ARG A 159 -7.72 16.42 4.43
C ARG A 159 -8.03 17.85 4.89
N GLU A 160 -7.23 18.36 5.79
CA GLU A 160 -7.30 19.73 6.31
C GLU A 160 -6.99 20.77 5.23
N ALA A 161 -6.13 20.42 4.25
CA ALA A 161 -5.86 21.25 3.07
C ALA A 161 -6.98 21.19 2.01
N GLY A 162 -8.10 20.51 2.30
CA GLY A 162 -9.29 20.46 1.45
C GLY A 162 -9.41 19.23 0.55
N MET A 163 -8.58 18.20 0.75
CA MET A 163 -8.60 16.99 -0.09
C MET A 163 -9.75 16.06 0.29
N ILE A 164 -10.95 16.51 -0.02
CA ILE A 164 -12.22 15.83 0.28
C ILE A 164 -13.13 15.88 -0.95
N GLY A 165 -13.82 14.79 -1.20
CA GLY A 165 -14.89 14.70 -2.17
C GLY A 165 -16.08 13.93 -1.61
N THR A 166 -17.23 14.03 -2.28
CA THR A 166 -18.49 13.48 -1.81
C THR A 166 -19.11 12.54 -2.84
N VAL A 167 -19.68 11.43 -2.38
CA VAL A 167 -20.55 10.56 -3.18
C VAL A 167 -21.96 10.61 -2.61
N GLY A 168 -22.91 11.14 -3.38
CA GLY A 168 -24.34 11.11 -3.05
C GLY A 168 -25.00 9.89 -3.66
N VAL A 169 -25.47 8.95 -2.85
CA VAL A 169 -26.16 7.72 -3.31
C VAL A 169 -27.67 7.85 -3.08
N LYS A 170 -28.46 7.77 -4.17
CA LYS A 170 -29.93 7.93 -4.17
C LYS A 170 -30.62 6.68 -4.71
#